data_09ab7f9c1b7e83cdb66471d4915c2ded
#
_entry.id   09ab7f9c1b7e83cdb66471d4915c2ded
#
_cell.length_a   1.000
_cell.length_b   1.000
_cell.length_c   1.000
_cell.angle_alpha   90.00
_cell.angle_beta   90.00
_cell.angle_gamma   90.00
#
_symmetry.space_group_name_H-M   'P 1'
#
loop_
_entity.id
_entity.type
_entity.pdbx_description
1 polymer ?
#
loop_
_entity_poly.entity_id
_entity_poly.type
_entity_poly.pdbx_seq_one_letter_code
_entity_poly.pdbx_strand_id
1 'polypeptide(L)'
;MRTRDEQKAQTIRKKAIEMIVEQGFDGFSMQKLAKAANVSPGTLYIYFKDRDDLIMQLWEEEMKKMSDAILDNFDPEASFEEGLKIQWMNRARYLIENPLSMHFMEQIKYSPYHHVSLSRMDSNFLDIMGKFVHNAIKRKELVKLPIEVYWSMAFAPLYQLVKMHITGRGMHSGPDKFTLDEKTMNMTLKLVLKALRPQ
;
A
#
# COMPACT_ATOMS: atom_id res chain seq x y z
N MET A 1 -17.36 7.70 26.61
CA MET A 1 -17.41 6.24 26.47
C MET A 1 -16.95 5.79 25.08
N ARG A 2 -17.42 6.45 24.00
CA ARG A 2 -17.08 6.16 22.59
C ARG A 2 -15.58 6.23 22.27
N THR A 3 -14.87 7.24 22.74
CA THR A 3 -13.42 7.44 22.52
C THR A 3 -12.53 6.36 23.13
N ARG A 4 -12.90 5.78 24.28
CA ARG A 4 -12.11 4.71 24.93
C ARG A 4 -12.24 3.37 24.21
N ASP A 5 -13.37 3.11 23.59
CA ASP A 5 -13.64 1.91 22.79
C ASP A 5 -12.92 2.00 21.44
N GLU A 6 -12.90 3.17 20.82
CA GLU A 6 -12.15 3.43 19.57
C GLU A 6 -10.63 3.30 19.77
N GLN A 7 -10.09 3.83 20.87
CA GLN A 7 -8.67 3.67 21.21
C GLN A 7 -8.28 2.21 21.43
N LYS A 8 -9.15 1.43 22.10
CA LYS A 8 -8.94 0.00 22.30
C LYS A 8 -8.93 -0.76 20.97
N ALA A 9 -9.89 -0.48 20.11
CA ALA A 9 -9.97 -1.09 18.78
C ALA A 9 -8.72 -0.76 17.93
N GLN A 10 -8.24 0.48 17.94
CA GLN A 10 -7.00 0.87 17.27
C GLN A 10 -5.76 0.16 17.84
N THR A 11 -5.67 0.02 19.16
CA THR A 11 -4.57 -0.73 19.79
C THR A 11 -4.57 -2.18 19.34
N ILE A 12 -5.74 -2.84 19.30
CA ILE A 12 -5.88 -4.21 18.82
C ILE A 12 -5.43 -4.32 17.36
N ARG A 13 -5.89 -3.42 16.48
CA ARG A 13 -5.51 -3.40 15.06
C ARG A 13 -4.01 -3.24 14.86
N LYS A 14 -3.41 -2.27 15.54
CA LYS A 14 -1.96 -2.04 15.48
C LYS A 14 -1.17 -3.28 15.91
N LYS A 15 -1.55 -3.89 17.05
CA LYS A 15 -0.90 -5.12 17.53
C LYS A 15 -1.08 -6.29 16.57
N ALA A 16 -2.22 -6.41 15.92
CA ALA A 16 -2.46 -7.46 14.93
C ALA A 16 -1.54 -7.30 13.71
N ILE A 17 -1.39 -6.08 13.16
CA ILE A 17 -0.48 -5.81 12.05
C ILE A 17 0.97 -6.09 12.47
N GLU A 18 1.43 -5.59 13.62
CA GLU A 18 2.77 -5.87 14.16
C GLU A 18 3.05 -7.38 14.22
N MET A 19 2.13 -8.17 14.79
CA MET A 19 2.28 -9.62 14.92
C MET A 19 2.30 -10.32 13.56
N ILE A 20 1.43 -9.94 12.63
CA ILE A 20 1.40 -10.53 11.29
C ILE A 20 2.70 -10.23 10.55
N VAL A 21 3.19 -9.00 10.63
CA VAL A 21 4.46 -8.60 9.98
C VAL A 21 5.65 -9.34 10.56
N GLU A 22 5.70 -9.53 11.88
CA GLU A 22 6.82 -10.17 12.56
C GLU A 22 6.81 -11.70 12.49
N GLN A 23 5.63 -12.32 12.58
CA GLN A 23 5.48 -13.77 12.77
C GLN A 23 4.80 -14.48 11.59
N GLY A 24 4.34 -13.73 10.60
CA GLY A 24 3.52 -14.24 9.49
C GLY A 24 2.11 -14.63 9.93
N PHE A 25 1.31 -15.04 8.93
CA PHE A 25 -0.07 -15.50 9.21
C PHE A 25 -0.11 -16.76 10.05
N ASP A 26 0.85 -17.68 9.89
CA ASP A 26 0.89 -18.94 10.66
C ASP A 26 1.24 -18.70 12.13
N GLY A 27 2.03 -17.68 12.42
CA GLY A 27 2.39 -17.29 13.79
C GLY A 27 1.28 -16.52 14.52
N PHE A 28 0.29 -15.96 13.77
CA PHE A 28 -0.78 -15.13 14.28
C PHE A 28 -1.99 -15.93 14.77
N SER A 29 -2.51 -15.63 15.97
CA SER A 29 -3.78 -16.17 16.47
C SER A 29 -4.54 -15.16 17.34
N MET A 30 -5.87 -15.30 17.41
CA MET A 30 -6.73 -14.45 18.23
C MET A 30 -6.34 -14.50 19.72
N GLN A 31 -5.92 -15.65 20.23
CA GLN A 31 -5.48 -15.79 21.63
C GLN A 31 -4.17 -15.02 21.90
N LYS A 32 -3.19 -15.16 21.00
CA LYS A 32 -1.94 -14.39 21.10
C LYS A 32 -2.19 -12.89 21.00
N LEU A 33 -3.07 -12.48 20.10
CA LEU A 33 -3.47 -11.07 19.94
C LEU A 33 -4.13 -10.52 21.20
N ALA A 34 -5.07 -11.25 21.81
CA ALA A 34 -5.73 -10.87 23.05
C ALA A 34 -4.70 -10.61 24.16
N LYS A 35 -3.73 -11.51 24.31
CA LYS A 35 -2.63 -11.35 25.26
C LYS A 35 -1.76 -10.13 24.94
N ALA A 36 -1.36 -9.96 23.68
CA ALA A 36 -0.51 -8.84 23.25
C ALA A 36 -1.20 -7.46 23.38
N ALA A 37 -2.51 -7.41 23.17
CA ALA A 37 -3.32 -6.20 23.31
C ALA A 37 -3.83 -5.97 24.77
N ASN A 38 -3.51 -6.87 25.69
CA ASN A 38 -3.97 -6.84 27.09
C ASN A 38 -5.50 -6.77 27.22
N VAL A 39 -6.20 -7.62 26.46
CA VAL A 39 -7.66 -7.74 26.50
C VAL A 39 -8.06 -9.22 26.66
N SER A 40 -9.32 -9.48 27.07
CA SER A 40 -9.84 -10.83 27.04
C SER A 40 -10.10 -11.31 25.61
N PRO A 41 -9.99 -12.61 25.29
CA PRO A 41 -10.38 -13.10 23.97
C PRO A 41 -11.81 -12.73 23.57
N GLY A 42 -12.76 -12.73 24.51
CA GLY A 42 -14.14 -12.30 24.27
C GLY A 42 -14.25 -10.83 23.81
N THR A 43 -13.32 -9.98 24.25
CA THR A 43 -13.27 -8.57 23.79
C THR A 43 -12.96 -8.49 22.29
N LEU A 44 -12.11 -9.35 21.74
CA LEU A 44 -11.81 -9.37 20.30
C LEU A 44 -13.04 -9.74 19.48
N TYR A 45 -13.84 -10.70 19.95
CA TYR A 45 -15.05 -11.15 19.27
C TYR A 45 -16.22 -10.16 19.33
N ILE A 46 -16.09 -9.08 20.09
CA ILE A 46 -17.01 -7.93 20.00
C ILE A 46 -16.77 -7.13 18.70
N TYR A 47 -15.50 -7.08 18.23
CA TYR A 47 -15.12 -6.27 17.06
C TYR A 47 -14.96 -7.11 15.77
N PHE A 48 -14.58 -8.37 15.91
CA PHE A 48 -14.21 -9.24 14.79
C PHE A 48 -14.90 -10.59 14.93
N LYS A 49 -15.55 -11.04 13.87
CA LYS A 49 -16.24 -12.33 13.84
C LYS A 49 -15.28 -13.50 14.09
N ASP A 50 -14.15 -13.47 13.42
CA ASP A 50 -13.11 -14.47 13.48
C ASP A 50 -11.75 -13.87 13.07
N ARG A 51 -10.74 -14.72 12.94
CA ARG A 51 -9.39 -14.35 12.53
C ARG A 51 -9.34 -13.78 11.12
N ASP A 52 -10.07 -14.38 10.20
CA ASP A 52 -10.05 -13.99 8.79
C ASP A 52 -10.79 -12.68 8.58
N ASP A 53 -11.90 -12.47 9.27
CA ASP A 53 -12.62 -11.20 9.31
C ASP A 53 -11.73 -10.06 9.84
N LEU A 54 -10.97 -10.30 10.92
CA LEU A 54 -10.01 -9.33 11.44
C LEU A 54 -8.95 -8.98 10.39
N ILE A 55 -8.33 -9.97 9.75
CA ILE A 55 -7.30 -9.75 8.72
C ILE A 55 -7.86 -8.92 7.56
N MET A 56 -9.07 -9.23 7.11
CA MET A 56 -9.69 -8.51 6.01
C MET A 56 -10.11 -7.08 6.38
N GLN A 57 -10.61 -6.83 7.59
CA GLN A 57 -10.88 -5.48 8.08
C GLN A 57 -9.60 -4.64 8.18
N LEU A 58 -8.49 -5.24 8.64
CA LEU A 58 -7.18 -4.57 8.66
C LEU A 58 -6.73 -4.19 7.26
N TRP A 59 -6.87 -5.11 6.31
CA TRP A 59 -6.51 -4.83 4.92
C TRP A 59 -7.35 -3.70 4.31
N GLU A 60 -8.67 -3.72 4.49
CA GLU A 60 -9.58 -2.67 4.01
C GLU A 60 -9.21 -1.30 4.60
N GLU A 61 -8.92 -1.24 5.91
CA GLU A 61 -8.53 -0.01 6.59
C GLU A 61 -7.19 0.54 6.06
N GLU A 62 -6.17 -0.32 5.92
CA GLU A 62 -4.86 0.08 5.42
C GLU A 62 -4.91 0.48 3.93
N MET A 63 -5.69 -0.25 3.11
CA MET A 63 -5.91 0.11 1.71
C MET A 63 -6.63 1.45 1.59
N LYS A 64 -7.64 1.71 2.43
CA LYS A 64 -8.32 3.00 2.42
C LYS A 64 -7.38 4.15 2.77
N LYS A 65 -6.58 4.03 3.82
CA LYS A 65 -5.57 5.03 4.19
C LYS A 65 -4.59 5.30 3.05
N MET A 66 -4.12 4.25 2.41
CA MET A 66 -3.22 4.34 1.26
C MET A 66 -3.91 5.00 0.06
N SER A 67 -5.15 4.62 -0.25
CA SER A 67 -5.92 5.21 -1.36
C SER A 67 -6.19 6.69 -1.13
N ASP A 68 -6.59 7.08 0.08
CA ASP A 68 -6.81 8.48 0.46
C ASP A 68 -5.50 9.28 0.31
N ALA A 69 -4.38 8.73 0.75
CA ALA A 69 -3.06 9.38 0.60
C ALA A 69 -2.63 9.52 -0.87
N ILE A 70 -2.89 8.50 -1.71
CA ILE A 70 -2.57 8.54 -3.14
C ILE A 70 -3.38 9.61 -3.87
N LEU A 71 -4.63 9.80 -3.47
CA LEU A 71 -5.55 10.78 -4.06
C LEU A 71 -5.34 12.20 -3.54
N ASP A 72 -4.46 12.42 -2.57
CA ASP A 72 -4.17 13.76 -2.06
C ASP A 72 -3.65 14.67 -3.18
N ASN A 73 -4.40 15.77 -3.47
CA ASN A 73 -4.13 16.69 -4.58
C ASN A 73 -4.02 16.03 -5.97
N PHE A 74 -4.64 14.87 -6.16
CA PHE A 74 -4.64 14.17 -7.44
C PHE A 74 -5.86 14.55 -8.29
N ASP A 75 -5.60 15.01 -9.53
CA ASP A 75 -6.61 15.28 -10.53
C ASP A 75 -6.56 14.21 -11.65
N PRO A 76 -7.64 13.44 -11.87
CA PRO A 76 -7.70 12.47 -12.96
C PRO A 76 -7.72 13.13 -14.36
N GLU A 77 -7.91 14.43 -14.45
CA GLU A 77 -7.81 15.19 -15.70
C GLU A 77 -6.40 15.75 -15.96
N ALA A 78 -5.48 15.67 -15.00
CA ALA A 78 -4.09 16.07 -15.19
C ALA A 78 -3.41 15.35 -16.36
N SER A 79 -2.31 15.89 -16.88
CA SER A 79 -1.46 15.18 -17.83
C SER A 79 -0.93 13.88 -17.22
N PHE A 80 -0.60 12.88 -18.07
CA PHE A 80 -0.05 11.61 -17.56
C PHE A 80 1.23 11.82 -16.74
N GLU A 81 2.11 12.74 -17.19
CA GLU A 81 3.35 13.05 -16.48
C GLU A 81 3.10 13.65 -15.09
N GLU A 82 2.21 14.66 -14.99
CA GLU A 82 1.86 15.30 -13.72
C GLU A 82 1.15 14.33 -12.77
N GLY A 83 0.12 13.64 -13.26
CA GLY A 83 -0.64 12.69 -12.44
C GLY A 83 0.21 11.53 -11.94
N LEU A 84 1.09 10.96 -12.78
CA LEU A 84 1.99 9.89 -12.35
C LEU A 84 3.01 10.42 -11.33
N LYS A 85 3.52 11.64 -11.49
CA LYS A 85 4.44 12.27 -10.52
C LYS A 85 3.76 12.44 -9.16
N ILE A 86 2.54 12.98 -9.11
CA ILE A 86 1.77 13.13 -7.86
C ILE A 86 1.56 11.76 -7.20
N GLN A 87 1.14 10.76 -7.96
CA GLN A 87 0.96 9.40 -7.44
C GLN A 87 2.26 8.81 -6.88
N TRP A 88 3.40 9.05 -7.54
CA TRP A 88 4.71 8.57 -7.07
C TRP A 88 5.10 9.22 -5.74
N MET A 89 4.98 10.54 -5.66
CA MET A 89 5.29 11.30 -4.44
C MET A 89 4.41 10.87 -3.27
N ASN A 90 3.11 10.77 -3.50
CA ASN A 90 2.13 10.39 -2.48
C ASN A 90 2.34 8.95 -1.99
N ARG A 91 2.57 8.00 -2.90
CA ARG A 91 2.87 6.60 -2.55
C ARG A 91 4.17 6.48 -1.76
N ALA A 92 5.25 7.14 -2.23
CA ALA A 92 6.53 7.09 -1.54
C ALA A 92 6.41 7.65 -0.12
N ARG A 93 5.81 8.84 0.03
CA ARG A 93 5.58 9.47 1.33
C ARG A 93 4.81 8.54 2.27
N TYR A 94 3.64 8.06 1.84
CA TYR A 94 2.81 7.19 2.66
C TYR A 94 3.54 5.92 3.11
N LEU A 95 4.21 5.23 2.20
CA LEU A 95 4.87 3.96 2.51
C LEU A 95 6.13 4.14 3.38
N ILE A 96 6.88 5.21 3.20
CA ILE A 96 8.04 5.54 4.03
C ILE A 96 7.60 5.89 5.46
N GLU A 97 6.51 6.64 5.61
CA GLU A 97 5.93 7.00 6.90
C GLU A 97 5.22 5.82 7.59
N ASN A 98 4.77 4.83 6.80
CA ASN A 98 4.00 3.68 7.29
C ASN A 98 4.62 2.32 6.87
N PRO A 99 5.85 2.00 7.31
CA PRO A 99 6.56 0.80 6.85
C PRO A 99 5.85 -0.51 7.25
N LEU A 100 5.16 -0.55 8.39
CA LEU A 100 4.38 -1.71 8.82
C LEU A 100 3.20 -1.98 7.87
N SER A 101 2.51 -0.94 7.43
CA SER A 101 1.44 -1.04 6.44
C SER A 101 1.95 -1.64 5.13
N MET A 102 3.11 -1.17 4.63
CA MET A 102 3.73 -1.73 3.43
C MET A 102 4.03 -3.22 3.57
N HIS A 103 4.66 -3.63 4.67
CA HIS A 103 4.99 -5.05 4.90
C HIS A 103 3.73 -5.92 5.04
N PHE A 104 2.71 -5.42 5.73
CA PHE A 104 1.43 -6.11 5.85
C PHE A 104 0.75 -6.31 4.50
N MET A 105 0.65 -5.26 3.67
CA MET A 105 0.07 -5.35 2.33
C MET A 105 0.86 -6.33 1.43
N GLU A 106 2.19 -6.35 1.55
CA GLU A 106 3.03 -7.28 0.80
C GLU A 106 2.76 -8.74 1.23
N GLN A 107 2.58 -9.01 2.52
CA GLN A 107 2.22 -10.34 3.00
C GLN A 107 0.83 -10.77 2.52
N ILE A 108 -0.18 -9.89 2.53
CA ILE A 108 -1.51 -10.19 1.97
C ILE A 108 -1.39 -10.60 0.50
N LYS A 109 -0.59 -9.89 -0.30
CA LYS A 109 -0.40 -10.17 -1.73
C LYS A 109 0.09 -11.60 -2.00
N TYR A 110 0.88 -12.18 -1.11
CA TYR A 110 1.44 -13.54 -1.26
C TYR A 110 0.76 -14.57 -0.36
N SER A 111 -0.44 -14.28 0.14
CA SER A 111 -1.21 -15.12 1.04
C SER A 111 -2.49 -15.65 0.39
N PRO A 112 -3.18 -16.62 1.02
CA PRO A 112 -4.50 -17.05 0.59
C PRO A 112 -5.57 -15.94 0.58
N TYR A 113 -5.32 -14.82 1.27
CA TYR A 113 -6.24 -13.66 1.30
C TYR A 113 -6.21 -12.82 0.02
N HIS A 114 -5.24 -13.01 -0.88
CA HIS A 114 -5.05 -12.17 -2.07
C HIS A 114 -6.31 -12.02 -2.94
N HIS A 115 -6.97 -13.13 -3.27
CA HIS A 115 -8.16 -13.06 -4.14
C HIS A 115 -9.32 -12.30 -3.48
N VAL A 116 -9.53 -12.51 -2.17
CA VAL A 116 -10.58 -11.81 -1.42
C VAL A 116 -10.23 -10.32 -1.29
N SER A 117 -8.97 -9.99 -1.08
CA SER A 117 -8.52 -8.60 -0.97
C SER A 117 -8.77 -7.79 -2.25
N LEU A 118 -8.54 -8.37 -3.43
CA LEU A 118 -8.83 -7.70 -4.70
C LEU A 118 -10.33 -7.38 -4.88
N SER A 119 -11.22 -8.28 -4.45
CA SER A 119 -12.68 -8.06 -4.56
C SER A 119 -13.21 -6.98 -3.61
N ARG A 120 -12.42 -6.56 -2.63
CA ARG A 120 -12.77 -5.56 -1.62
C ARG A 120 -12.05 -4.22 -1.80
N MET A 121 -11.42 -4.01 -2.96
CA MET A 121 -10.81 -2.72 -3.27
C MET A 121 -11.87 -1.63 -3.38
N ASP A 122 -11.51 -0.42 -2.96
CA ASP A 122 -12.39 0.75 -3.05
C ASP A 122 -12.74 1.06 -4.51
N SER A 123 -14.03 0.94 -4.85
CA SER A 123 -14.52 1.19 -6.21
C SER A 123 -14.29 2.64 -6.65
N ASN A 124 -14.45 3.61 -5.75
CA ASN A 124 -14.20 5.02 -6.07
C ASN A 124 -12.73 5.28 -6.44
N PHE A 125 -11.80 4.66 -5.70
CA PHE A 125 -10.38 4.72 -6.05
C PHE A 125 -10.10 4.11 -7.43
N LEU A 126 -10.69 2.94 -7.70
CA LEU A 126 -10.53 2.27 -9.01
C LEU A 126 -11.10 3.10 -10.15
N ASP A 127 -12.26 3.74 -9.96
CA ASP A 127 -12.91 4.60 -10.97
C ASP A 127 -12.06 5.83 -11.27
N ILE A 128 -11.53 6.51 -10.25
CA ILE A 128 -10.66 7.67 -10.41
C ILE A 128 -9.37 7.29 -11.15
N MET A 129 -8.72 6.18 -10.77
CA MET A 129 -7.53 5.70 -11.44
C MET A 129 -7.80 5.25 -12.88
N GLY A 130 -8.92 4.56 -13.09
CA GLY A 130 -9.38 4.15 -14.43
C GLY A 130 -9.62 5.33 -15.35
N LYS A 131 -10.28 6.39 -14.84
CA LYS A 131 -10.51 7.64 -15.57
C LYS A 131 -9.19 8.30 -15.97
N PHE A 132 -8.24 8.42 -15.06
CA PHE A 132 -6.91 8.98 -15.33
C PHE A 132 -6.18 8.22 -16.46
N VAL A 133 -6.12 6.90 -16.37
CA VAL A 133 -5.47 6.05 -17.38
C VAL A 133 -6.20 6.15 -18.74
N HIS A 134 -7.53 6.13 -18.73
CA HIS A 134 -8.33 6.29 -19.95
C HIS A 134 -8.05 7.63 -20.64
N ASN A 135 -8.05 8.73 -19.89
CA ASN A 135 -7.79 10.07 -20.40
C ASN A 135 -6.37 10.17 -20.98
N ALA A 136 -5.37 9.63 -20.31
CA ALA A 136 -3.98 9.62 -20.77
C ALA A 136 -3.82 8.86 -22.10
N ILE A 137 -4.49 7.69 -22.23
CA ILE A 137 -4.49 6.92 -23.48
C ILE A 137 -5.19 7.72 -24.60
N LYS A 138 -6.35 8.32 -24.32
CA LYS A 138 -7.10 9.13 -25.29
C LYS A 138 -6.30 10.33 -25.80
N ARG A 139 -5.53 10.98 -24.93
CA ARG A 139 -4.63 12.11 -25.28
C ARG A 139 -3.30 11.66 -25.91
N LYS A 140 -3.08 10.36 -26.10
CA LYS A 140 -1.83 9.78 -26.63
C LYS A 140 -0.60 10.12 -25.76
N GLU A 141 -0.80 10.26 -24.47
CA GLU A 141 0.26 10.48 -23.48
C GLU A 141 0.76 9.14 -22.88
N LEU A 142 -0.08 8.11 -22.93
CA LEU A 142 0.17 6.76 -22.44
C LEU A 142 -0.13 5.72 -23.53
N VAL A 143 0.78 4.78 -23.72
CA VAL A 143 0.54 3.60 -24.58
C VAL A 143 -0.51 2.68 -23.94
N LYS A 144 -1.44 2.14 -24.74
CA LYS A 144 -2.43 1.19 -24.24
C LYS A 144 -1.75 -0.17 -23.94
N LEU A 145 -1.83 -0.61 -22.70
CA LEU A 145 -1.20 -1.83 -22.19
C LEU A 145 -2.20 -2.67 -21.38
N PRO A 146 -1.98 -4.00 -21.26
CA PRO A 146 -2.62 -4.80 -20.21
C PRO A 146 -2.33 -4.20 -18.83
N ILE A 147 -3.29 -4.33 -17.90
CA ILE A 147 -3.19 -3.69 -16.58
C ILE A 147 -1.94 -4.16 -15.79
N GLU A 148 -1.60 -5.43 -15.91
CA GLU A 148 -0.43 -6.01 -15.23
C GLU A 148 0.88 -5.39 -15.75
N VAL A 149 0.97 -5.17 -17.07
CA VAL A 149 2.14 -4.54 -17.69
C VAL A 149 2.22 -3.07 -17.30
N TYR A 150 1.09 -2.35 -17.40
CA TYR A 150 1.02 -0.97 -16.95
C TYR A 150 1.46 -0.82 -15.49
N TRP A 151 0.86 -1.62 -14.59
CA TRP A 151 1.18 -1.58 -13.17
C TRP A 151 2.65 -1.88 -12.88
N SER A 152 3.20 -2.93 -13.53
CA SER A 152 4.59 -3.33 -13.36
C SER A 152 5.56 -2.25 -13.84
N MET A 153 5.27 -1.58 -14.95
CA MET A 153 6.12 -0.51 -15.45
C MET A 153 5.95 0.79 -14.67
N ALA A 154 4.70 1.18 -14.35
CA ALA A 154 4.41 2.46 -13.72
C ALA A 154 4.81 2.52 -12.24
N PHE A 155 4.72 1.42 -11.48
CA PHE A 155 4.83 1.48 -10.02
C PHE A 155 5.85 0.51 -9.40
N ALA A 156 6.15 -0.64 -10.01
CA ALA A 156 7.11 -1.57 -9.40
C ALA A 156 8.51 -0.96 -9.18
N PRO A 157 9.05 -0.09 -10.07
CA PRO A 157 10.32 0.58 -9.81
C PRO A 157 10.27 1.46 -8.55
N LEU A 158 9.17 2.19 -8.33
CA LEU A 158 8.98 3.00 -7.13
C LEU A 158 8.94 2.13 -5.87
N TYR A 159 8.11 1.08 -5.88
CA TYR A 159 7.98 0.18 -4.72
C TYR A 159 9.31 -0.48 -4.36
N GLN A 160 10.12 -0.85 -5.35
CA GLN A 160 11.44 -1.41 -5.10
C GLN A 160 12.40 -0.39 -4.46
N LEU A 161 12.41 0.86 -4.93
CA LEU A 161 13.22 1.93 -4.33
C LEU A 161 12.78 2.24 -2.88
N VAL A 162 11.48 2.32 -2.65
CA VAL A 162 10.91 2.53 -1.30
C VAL A 162 11.28 1.36 -0.37
N LYS A 163 11.21 0.13 -0.84
CA LYS A 163 11.61 -1.05 -0.08
C LYS A 163 13.10 -1.03 0.30
N MET A 164 13.96 -0.65 -0.64
CA MET A 164 15.40 -0.46 -0.37
C MET A 164 15.64 0.64 0.68
N HIS A 165 14.89 1.75 0.61
CA HIS A 165 14.97 2.84 1.57
C HIS A 165 14.56 2.37 2.99
N ILE A 166 13.40 1.73 3.13
CA ILE A 166 12.86 1.26 4.41
C ILE A 166 13.80 0.24 5.06
N THR A 167 14.34 -0.69 4.27
CA THR A 167 15.25 -1.71 4.79
C THR A 167 16.69 -1.21 4.95
N GLY A 168 17.04 -0.07 4.37
CA GLY A 168 18.40 0.43 4.28
C GLY A 168 19.32 -0.42 3.37
N ARG A 169 18.75 -1.41 2.64
CA ARG A 169 19.52 -2.38 1.85
C ARG A 169 19.44 -2.04 0.35
N GLY A 170 20.44 -1.32 -0.14
CA GLY A 170 20.66 -1.10 -1.58
C GLY A 170 21.38 -2.27 -2.26
N MET A 171 21.78 -2.07 -3.53
CA MET A 171 22.54 -3.05 -4.31
C MET A 171 24.06 -2.94 -4.11
N HIS A 172 24.51 -1.95 -3.36
CA HIS A 172 25.93 -1.79 -3.03
C HIS A 172 26.27 -2.50 -1.72
N SER A 173 27.42 -3.18 -1.69
CA SER A 173 27.93 -3.93 -0.53
C SER A 173 28.67 -3.04 0.50
N GLY A 174 28.53 -1.71 0.40
CA GLY A 174 29.18 -0.77 1.33
C GLY A 174 28.42 -0.65 2.67
N PRO A 175 29.04 0.00 3.67
CA PRO A 175 28.43 0.23 4.97
C PRO A 175 27.28 1.24 4.93
N ASP A 176 27.16 1.98 3.84
CA ASP A 176 26.16 3.05 3.72
C ASP A 176 24.77 2.48 3.42
N LYS A 177 23.80 2.94 4.20
CA LYS A 177 22.40 2.60 3.98
C LYS A 177 21.88 3.32 2.74
N PHE A 178 21.14 2.59 1.90
CA PHE A 178 20.42 3.20 0.79
C PHE A 178 19.32 4.13 1.34
N THR A 179 19.31 5.37 0.83
CA THR A 179 18.24 6.35 1.07
C THR A 179 17.68 6.81 -0.27
N LEU A 180 16.35 6.79 -0.40
CA LEU A 180 15.66 7.30 -1.58
C LEU A 180 15.62 8.83 -1.49
N ASP A 181 16.45 9.49 -2.29
CA ASP A 181 16.44 10.94 -2.45
C ASP A 181 15.58 11.39 -3.65
N GLU A 182 15.30 12.68 -3.70
CA GLU A 182 14.50 13.27 -4.78
C GLU A 182 15.16 13.09 -6.17
N LYS A 183 16.48 13.12 -6.24
CA LYS A 183 17.23 12.92 -7.50
C LYS A 183 17.02 11.53 -8.05
N THR A 184 17.17 10.50 -7.23
CA THR A 184 16.97 9.10 -7.60
C THR A 184 15.51 8.85 -8.02
N MET A 185 14.56 9.39 -7.26
CA MET A 185 13.14 9.27 -7.57
C MET A 185 12.80 9.92 -8.91
N ASN A 186 13.22 11.16 -9.13
CA ASN A 186 12.97 11.88 -10.38
C ASN A 186 13.66 11.23 -11.59
N MET A 187 14.87 10.71 -11.43
CA MET A 187 15.57 9.97 -12.48
C MET A 187 14.78 8.72 -12.88
N THR A 188 14.35 7.92 -11.90
CA THR A 188 13.60 6.69 -12.17
C THR A 188 12.24 7.00 -12.78
N LEU A 189 11.51 8.01 -12.28
CA LEU A 189 10.24 8.43 -12.85
C LEU A 189 10.37 8.87 -14.32
N LYS A 190 11.43 9.62 -14.68
CA LYS A 190 11.70 10.01 -16.07
C LYS A 190 11.89 8.81 -16.99
N LEU A 191 12.59 7.77 -16.53
CA LEU A 191 12.77 6.52 -17.31
C LEU A 191 11.43 5.79 -17.50
N VAL A 192 10.62 5.70 -16.45
CA VAL A 192 9.29 5.10 -16.51
C VAL A 192 8.38 5.87 -17.48
N LEU A 193 8.33 7.19 -17.38
CA LEU A 193 7.56 8.05 -18.29
C LEU A 193 8.00 7.85 -19.75
N LYS A 194 9.31 7.79 -20.00
CA LYS A 194 9.85 7.54 -21.35
C LYS A 194 9.40 6.18 -21.89
N ALA A 195 9.41 5.13 -21.06
CA ALA A 195 9.02 3.79 -21.45
C ALA A 195 7.50 3.65 -21.74
N LEU A 196 6.67 4.45 -21.09
CA LEU A 196 5.21 4.40 -21.19
C LEU A 196 4.64 5.34 -22.27
N ARG A 197 5.44 6.22 -22.87
CA ARG A 197 5.00 7.09 -23.98
C ARG A 197 4.74 6.27 -25.23
N PRO A 198 3.67 6.58 -26.00
CA PRO A 198 3.51 6.05 -27.37
C PRO A 198 4.72 6.42 -28.25
N GLN A 199 5.13 5.49 -29.09
CA GLN A 199 6.18 5.71 -30.10
C GLN A 199 5.63 6.47 -31.29
#